data_9c1377d1cf664f4bf6e1f32e947cd63c
#
_entry.id   9c1377d1cf664f4bf6e1f32e947cd63c
#
_cell.length_a   1.000
_cell.length_b   1.000
_cell.length_c   1.000
_cell.angle_alpha   90.00
_cell.angle_beta   90.00
_cell.angle_gamma   90.00
#
_symmetry.space_group_name_H-M   'P 1'
#
loop_
_entity.id
_entity.type
_entity.pdbx_description
1 polymer ?
#
loop_
_entity_poly.entity_id
_entity_poly.type
_entity_poly.pdbx_seq_one_letter_code
_entity_poly.pdbx_strand_id
1 'polypeptide(L)'
;ELFAVRRELFEAMEPDTLLDDFILSLRITMKGYTIAYCTNAYAIESGSADMREEEKRKVRIAAGGLQSIWRLRPLLNPFRYGILSFQYTSHRVLRWSITPFLLFALFPLNIAILLLGGSTIFYGVLLAMQVLFYGLGYWGYYLSTKQIKNKLLFIPYYFLFMNVNVLKGIRYLKKKKGNGAWEKAKRAEK
;
A
#
# COMPACT_ATOMS: atom_id res chain seq x y z
N GLU A 1 11.94 9.37 -5.70
CA GLU A 1 12.60 8.52 -6.71
C GLU A 1 13.33 9.39 -7.72
N LEU A 2 14.44 8.86 -8.28
CA LEU A 2 15.16 9.45 -9.40
C LEU A 2 14.94 8.57 -10.63
N PHE A 3 14.38 9.14 -11.70
CA PHE A 3 14.20 8.43 -12.96
C PHE A 3 14.39 9.37 -14.14
N ALA A 4 14.77 8.81 -15.28
CA ALA A 4 14.88 9.51 -16.55
C ALA A 4 13.98 8.85 -17.58
N VAL A 5 13.30 9.66 -18.39
CA VAL A 5 12.37 9.19 -19.43
C VAL A 5 12.74 9.85 -20.75
N ARG A 6 12.70 9.07 -21.84
CA ARG A 6 12.83 9.65 -23.19
C ARG A 6 11.69 10.63 -23.42
N ARG A 7 12.02 11.81 -23.94
CA ARG A 7 11.04 12.89 -24.15
C ARG A 7 9.84 12.45 -24.99
N GLU A 8 10.05 11.63 -25.99
CA GLU A 8 9.02 11.06 -26.88
C GLU A 8 8.03 10.12 -26.18
N LEU A 9 8.43 9.52 -25.03
CA LEU A 9 7.60 8.64 -24.22
C LEU A 9 6.92 9.36 -23.06
N PHE A 10 7.27 10.63 -22.84
CA PHE A 10 6.65 11.40 -21.80
C PHE A 10 5.22 11.79 -22.18
N GLU A 11 4.28 11.46 -21.32
CA GLU A 11 2.89 11.88 -21.41
C GLU A 11 2.55 12.79 -20.24
N ALA A 12 1.89 13.92 -20.53
CA ALA A 12 1.37 14.77 -19.46
C ALA A 12 0.32 13.97 -18.65
N MET A 13 0.48 13.99 -17.34
CA MET A 13 -0.46 13.34 -16.44
C MET A 13 -1.65 14.24 -16.16
N GLU A 14 -2.77 13.62 -15.81
CA GLU A 14 -3.95 14.34 -15.37
C GLU A 14 -3.64 15.13 -14.08
N PRO A 15 -4.17 16.37 -13.93
CA PRO A 15 -3.79 17.27 -12.82
C PRO A 15 -4.06 16.71 -11.42
N ASP A 16 -5.00 15.77 -11.30
CA ASP A 16 -5.37 15.11 -10.04
C ASP A 16 -4.56 13.83 -9.75
N THR A 17 -3.49 13.56 -10.53
CA THR A 17 -2.65 12.37 -10.37
C THR A 17 -1.87 12.43 -9.06
N LEU A 18 -1.97 11.36 -8.24
CA LEU A 18 -1.27 11.25 -6.96
C LEU A 18 0.08 10.51 -7.05
N LEU A 19 0.23 9.58 -8.02
CA LEU A 19 1.44 8.79 -8.27
C LEU A 19 1.76 8.86 -9.76
N ASP A 20 2.26 10.00 -10.19
CA ASP A 20 2.61 10.30 -11.58
C ASP A 20 3.74 9.43 -12.12
N ASP A 21 4.82 9.28 -11.36
CA ASP A 21 5.97 8.44 -11.66
C ASP A 21 5.56 6.98 -11.91
N PHE A 22 4.71 6.44 -11.04
CA PHE A 22 4.23 5.06 -11.12
C PHE A 22 3.34 4.83 -12.35
N ILE A 23 2.38 5.74 -12.61
CA ILE A 23 1.47 5.61 -13.74
C ILE A 23 2.22 5.79 -15.05
N LEU A 24 3.12 6.77 -15.15
CA LEU A 24 3.93 7.01 -16.33
C LEU A 24 4.79 5.79 -16.67
N SER A 25 5.48 5.23 -15.68
CA SER A 25 6.31 4.03 -15.87
C SER A 25 5.51 2.85 -16.43
N LEU A 26 4.32 2.59 -15.89
CA LEU A 26 3.47 1.51 -16.38
C LEU A 26 2.85 1.80 -17.75
N ARG A 27 2.49 3.04 -18.07
CA ARG A 27 2.05 3.42 -19.43
C ARG A 27 3.14 3.18 -20.48
N ILE A 28 4.39 3.45 -20.12
CA ILE A 28 5.56 3.18 -20.99
C ILE A 28 5.74 1.68 -21.20
N THR A 29 5.66 0.87 -20.15
CA THR A 29 5.76 -0.59 -20.29
C THR A 29 4.58 -1.20 -21.06
N MET A 30 3.37 -0.64 -20.96
CA MET A 30 2.23 -1.05 -21.78
C MET A 30 2.43 -0.82 -23.28
N LYS A 31 3.34 0.10 -23.67
CA LYS A 31 3.75 0.35 -25.07
C LYS A 31 4.85 -0.59 -25.54
N GLY A 32 5.28 -1.56 -24.70
CA GLY A 32 6.33 -2.54 -25.06
C GLY A 32 7.76 -2.10 -24.71
N TYR A 33 7.95 -0.95 -24.07
CA TYR A 33 9.27 -0.53 -23.59
C TYR A 33 9.61 -1.14 -22.24
N THR A 34 10.89 -1.27 -21.96
CA THR A 34 11.41 -1.78 -20.69
C THR A 34 11.97 -0.65 -19.83
N ILE A 35 11.91 -0.82 -18.52
CA ILE A 35 12.54 0.07 -17.55
C ILE A 35 13.83 -0.58 -17.10
N ALA A 36 14.96 0.09 -17.37
CA ALA A 36 16.27 -0.36 -16.92
C ALA A 36 16.63 0.24 -15.55
N TYR A 37 17.21 -0.57 -14.68
CA TYR A 37 17.73 -0.10 -13.41
C TYR A 37 19.19 0.36 -13.61
N CYS A 38 19.49 1.58 -13.17
CA CYS A 38 20.84 2.15 -13.21
C CYS A 38 21.46 2.09 -11.81
N THR A 39 22.43 1.20 -11.61
CA THR A 39 23.11 1.02 -10.31
C THR A 39 23.96 2.20 -9.88
N ASN A 40 24.44 2.99 -10.86
CA ASN A 40 25.33 4.12 -10.62
C ASN A 40 24.60 5.43 -10.30
N ALA A 41 23.27 5.44 -10.42
CA ALA A 41 22.43 6.61 -10.13
C ALA A 41 21.53 6.31 -8.92
N TYR A 42 21.69 7.07 -7.84
CA TYR A 42 20.88 6.92 -6.65
C TYR A 42 20.50 8.26 -6.04
N ALA A 43 19.36 8.29 -5.39
CA ALA A 43 18.90 9.43 -4.61
C ALA A 43 18.83 9.05 -3.13
N ILE A 44 19.37 9.90 -2.27
CA ILE A 44 19.30 9.74 -0.82
C ILE A 44 18.13 10.56 -0.30
N GLU A 45 17.21 9.90 0.38
CA GLU A 45 16.05 10.54 1.01
C GLU A 45 16.04 10.25 2.51
N SER A 46 15.77 11.28 3.32
CA SER A 46 15.46 11.10 4.74
C SER A 46 14.10 10.47 4.91
N GLY A 47 13.93 9.64 5.93
CA GLY A 47 12.65 9.09 6.33
C GLY A 47 11.64 10.17 6.76
N SER A 48 10.41 9.76 7.04
CA SER A 48 9.43 10.66 7.65
C SER A 48 9.87 11.04 9.06
N ALA A 49 9.58 12.28 9.49
CA ALA A 49 10.03 12.79 10.79
C ALA A 49 9.45 11.97 11.96
N ASP A 50 8.19 11.56 11.83
CA ASP A 50 7.50 10.75 12.83
C ASP A 50 6.43 9.84 12.18
N MET A 51 5.74 9.03 13.00
CA MET A 51 4.70 8.11 12.52
C MET A 51 3.46 8.81 11.98
N ARG A 52 3.17 10.06 12.36
CA ARG A 52 2.05 10.83 11.80
C ARG A 52 2.37 11.29 10.38
N GLU A 53 3.58 11.75 10.16
CA GLU A 53 4.04 12.12 8.81
C GLU A 53 4.16 10.89 7.90
N GLU A 54 4.58 9.74 8.46
CA GLU A 54 4.57 8.47 7.74
C GLU A 54 3.14 8.04 7.39
N GLU A 55 2.17 8.25 8.27
CA GLU A 55 0.75 7.99 8.00
C GLU A 55 0.24 8.82 6.83
N LYS A 56 0.48 10.13 6.83
CA LYS A 56 0.10 11.02 5.72
C LYS A 56 0.66 10.50 4.39
N ARG A 57 1.95 10.16 4.40
CA ARG A 57 2.63 9.60 3.22
C ARG A 57 2.00 8.28 2.76
N LYS A 58 1.71 7.33 3.68
CA LYS A 58 1.12 6.02 3.35
C LYS A 58 -0.31 6.13 2.86
N VAL A 59 -1.12 7.00 3.46
CA VAL A 59 -2.48 7.30 3.01
C VAL A 59 -2.48 7.84 1.58
N ARG A 60 -1.56 8.77 1.26
CA ARG A 60 -1.39 9.28 -0.10
C ARG A 60 -1.00 8.17 -1.08
N ILE A 61 0.01 7.36 -0.75
CA ILE A 61 0.45 6.26 -1.61
C ILE A 61 -0.69 5.26 -1.85
N ALA A 62 -1.47 4.94 -0.82
CA ALA A 62 -2.62 4.06 -0.93
C ALA A 62 -3.73 4.65 -1.82
N ALA A 63 -4.05 5.93 -1.63
CA ALA A 63 -5.02 6.63 -2.47
C ALA A 63 -4.57 6.68 -3.94
N GLY A 64 -3.30 7.02 -4.19
CA GLY A 64 -2.72 7.03 -5.53
C GLY A 64 -2.66 5.63 -6.15
N GLY A 65 -2.39 4.60 -5.34
CA GLY A 65 -2.45 3.21 -5.77
C GLY A 65 -3.84 2.80 -6.23
N LEU A 66 -4.88 3.15 -5.48
CA LEU A 66 -6.28 2.91 -5.87
C LEU A 66 -6.67 3.70 -7.13
N GLN A 67 -6.24 4.95 -7.24
CA GLN A 67 -6.43 5.76 -8.44
C GLN A 67 -5.75 5.12 -9.65
N SER A 68 -4.52 4.61 -9.47
CA SER A 68 -3.77 3.96 -10.54
C SER A 68 -4.44 2.68 -11.04
N ILE A 69 -5.12 1.91 -10.17
CA ILE A 69 -5.89 0.72 -10.59
C ILE A 69 -6.97 1.10 -11.59
N TRP A 70 -7.68 2.18 -11.33
CA TRP A 70 -8.72 2.66 -12.25
C TRP A 70 -8.14 3.18 -13.57
N ARG A 71 -7.05 3.95 -13.53
CA ARG A 71 -6.42 4.53 -14.72
C ARG A 71 -5.71 3.51 -15.59
N LEU A 72 -5.13 2.49 -14.95
CA LEU A 72 -4.41 1.41 -15.61
C LEU A 72 -5.26 0.14 -15.77
N ARG A 73 -6.59 0.25 -15.68
CA ARG A 73 -7.51 -0.90 -15.86
C ARG A 73 -7.25 -1.75 -17.11
N PRO A 74 -6.81 -1.21 -18.28
CA PRO A 74 -6.46 -2.06 -19.41
C PRO A 74 -5.33 -3.04 -19.11
N LEU A 75 -4.40 -2.70 -18.19
CA LEU A 75 -3.29 -3.54 -17.77
C LEU A 75 -3.75 -4.78 -16.98
N LEU A 76 -5.00 -4.82 -16.49
CA LEU A 76 -5.57 -6.00 -15.83
C LEU A 76 -5.89 -7.15 -16.80
N ASN A 77 -5.79 -6.93 -18.10
CA ASN A 77 -6.02 -7.97 -19.11
C ASN A 77 -4.78 -8.86 -19.32
N PRO A 78 -4.75 -10.09 -18.78
CA PRO A 78 -3.60 -10.98 -18.89
C PRO A 78 -3.37 -11.49 -20.32
N PHE A 79 -4.43 -11.56 -21.15
CA PHE A 79 -4.32 -11.98 -22.54
C PHE A 79 -3.59 -10.96 -23.42
N ARG A 80 -3.65 -9.67 -23.02
CA ARG A 80 -2.97 -8.59 -23.75
C ARG A 80 -1.57 -8.31 -23.22
N TYR A 81 -1.37 -8.36 -21.91
CA TYR A 81 -0.14 -7.92 -21.26
C TYR A 81 0.63 -9.05 -20.56
N GLY A 82 0.12 -10.28 -20.60
CA GLY A 82 0.81 -11.46 -20.10
C GLY A 82 1.32 -11.31 -18.67
N ILE A 83 2.62 -11.56 -18.48
CA ILE A 83 3.28 -11.53 -17.17
C ILE A 83 3.24 -10.15 -16.50
N LEU A 84 3.24 -9.05 -17.25
CA LEU A 84 3.13 -7.70 -16.71
C LEU A 84 1.79 -7.50 -16.00
N SER A 85 0.69 -8.00 -16.59
CA SER A 85 -0.64 -7.99 -15.96
C SER A 85 -0.65 -8.79 -14.67
N PHE A 86 -0.06 -9.98 -14.67
CA PHE A 86 0.03 -10.82 -13.48
C PHE A 86 0.83 -10.14 -12.36
N GLN A 87 2.01 -9.60 -12.67
CA GLN A 87 2.84 -8.88 -11.71
C GLN A 87 2.12 -7.66 -11.14
N TYR A 88 1.48 -6.86 -12.00
CA TYR A 88 0.72 -5.69 -11.56
C TYR A 88 -0.43 -6.09 -10.64
N THR A 89 -1.21 -7.09 -11.02
CA THR A 89 -2.38 -7.55 -10.25
C THR A 89 -1.95 -8.12 -8.89
N SER A 90 -0.98 -9.03 -8.86
CA SER A 90 -0.55 -9.70 -7.63
C SER A 90 0.16 -8.76 -6.65
N HIS A 91 1.06 -7.89 -7.12
CA HIS A 91 1.90 -7.07 -6.26
C HIS A 91 1.32 -5.69 -5.92
N ARG A 92 0.39 -5.18 -6.75
CA ARG A 92 -0.16 -3.83 -6.57
C ARG A 92 -1.67 -3.85 -6.36
N VAL A 93 -2.43 -4.43 -7.30
CA VAL A 93 -3.90 -4.37 -7.24
C VAL A 93 -4.42 -5.08 -6.00
N LEU A 94 -4.07 -6.33 -5.76
CA LEU A 94 -4.51 -7.09 -4.57
C LEU A 94 -4.09 -6.38 -3.28
N ARG A 95 -2.86 -5.90 -3.21
CA ARG A 95 -2.33 -5.22 -2.03
C ARG A 95 -3.08 -3.94 -1.67
N TRP A 96 -3.53 -3.15 -2.67
CA TRP A 96 -4.23 -1.89 -2.44
C TRP A 96 -5.75 -2.03 -2.43
N SER A 97 -6.30 -3.20 -2.79
CA SER A 97 -7.74 -3.43 -2.85
C SER A 97 -8.19 -4.52 -1.89
N ILE A 98 -8.06 -5.78 -2.27
CA ILE A 98 -8.70 -6.92 -1.60
C ILE A 98 -8.00 -7.30 -0.29
N THR A 99 -6.67 -7.37 -0.28
CA THR A 99 -5.89 -7.90 0.86
C THR A 99 -6.19 -7.21 2.20
N PRO A 100 -6.27 -5.86 2.30
CA PRO A 100 -6.58 -5.22 3.57
C PRO A 100 -7.97 -5.57 4.11
N PHE A 101 -8.95 -5.74 3.22
CA PHE A 101 -10.30 -6.14 3.64
C PHE A 101 -10.34 -7.59 4.11
N LEU A 102 -9.69 -8.50 3.37
CA LEU A 102 -9.61 -9.91 3.77
C LEU A 102 -8.91 -10.09 5.11
N LEU A 103 -7.83 -9.34 5.36
CA LEU A 103 -7.12 -9.39 6.63
C LEU A 103 -8.07 -9.16 7.81
N PHE A 104 -8.88 -8.09 7.74
CA PHE A 104 -9.81 -7.78 8.81
C PHE A 104 -11.06 -8.67 8.80
N ALA A 105 -11.49 -9.17 7.64
CA ALA A 105 -12.64 -10.07 7.52
C ALA A 105 -12.35 -11.48 8.04
N LEU A 106 -11.08 -11.93 8.00
CA LEU A 106 -10.69 -13.25 8.52
C LEU A 106 -11.00 -13.43 10.02
N PHE A 107 -10.95 -12.36 10.80
CA PHE A 107 -11.22 -12.44 12.23
C PHE A 107 -12.70 -12.79 12.54
N PRO A 108 -13.69 -12.00 12.10
CA PRO A 108 -15.10 -12.36 12.30
C PRO A 108 -15.50 -13.65 11.57
N LEU A 109 -14.90 -13.96 10.41
CA LEU A 109 -15.15 -15.19 9.71
C LEU A 109 -14.71 -16.41 10.53
N ASN A 110 -13.54 -16.35 11.16
CA ASN A 110 -13.04 -17.43 12.00
C ASN A 110 -13.96 -17.66 13.23
N ILE A 111 -14.44 -16.59 13.85
CA ILE A 111 -15.44 -16.67 14.93
C ILE A 111 -16.73 -17.34 14.41
N ALA A 112 -17.23 -16.94 13.26
CA ALA A 112 -18.44 -17.51 12.68
C ALA A 112 -18.30 -19.01 12.40
N ILE A 113 -17.14 -19.46 11.88
CA ILE A 113 -16.86 -20.87 11.62
C ILE A 113 -16.88 -21.67 12.93
N LEU A 114 -16.29 -21.16 14.00
CA LEU A 114 -16.33 -21.81 15.32
C LEU A 114 -17.75 -21.93 15.86
N LEU A 115 -18.57 -20.88 15.74
CA LEU A 115 -19.96 -20.88 16.19
C LEU A 115 -20.85 -21.84 15.37
N LEU A 116 -20.52 -22.05 14.10
CA LEU A 116 -21.23 -22.97 13.20
C LEU A 116 -20.77 -24.44 13.28
N GLY A 117 -19.94 -24.78 14.27
CA GLY A 117 -19.49 -26.15 14.50
C GLY A 117 -18.26 -26.59 13.70
N GLY A 118 -17.46 -25.63 13.21
CA GLY A 118 -16.15 -25.92 12.64
C GLY A 118 -15.21 -26.58 13.67
N SER A 119 -14.13 -27.22 13.19
CA SER A 119 -13.14 -27.87 14.06
C SER A 119 -12.63 -26.93 15.14
N THR A 120 -13.06 -27.18 16.40
CA THR A 120 -12.77 -26.31 17.54
C THR A 120 -11.27 -26.17 17.80
N ILE A 121 -10.50 -27.25 17.63
CA ILE A 121 -9.04 -27.21 17.84
C ILE A 121 -8.39 -26.36 16.77
N PHE A 122 -8.63 -26.65 15.50
CA PHE A 122 -7.96 -25.94 14.39
C PHE A 122 -8.32 -24.45 14.36
N TYR A 123 -9.60 -24.13 14.30
CA TYR A 123 -10.06 -22.75 14.23
C TYR A 123 -9.88 -21.99 15.56
N GLY A 124 -9.89 -22.71 16.71
CA GLY A 124 -9.56 -22.14 18.01
C GLY A 124 -8.10 -21.70 18.09
N VAL A 125 -7.16 -22.52 17.63
CA VAL A 125 -5.74 -22.14 17.53
C VAL A 125 -5.55 -20.94 16.59
N LEU A 126 -6.20 -20.96 15.41
CA LEU A 126 -6.13 -19.82 14.49
C LEU A 126 -6.68 -18.54 15.13
N LEU A 127 -7.79 -18.62 15.87
CA LEU A 127 -8.36 -17.47 16.56
C LEU A 127 -7.41 -16.93 17.63
N ALA A 128 -6.81 -17.83 18.44
CA ALA A 128 -5.82 -17.45 19.44
C ALA A 128 -4.61 -16.74 18.81
N MET A 129 -4.11 -17.23 17.68
CA MET A 129 -3.01 -16.59 16.93
C MET A 129 -3.42 -15.23 16.38
N GLN A 130 -4.65 -15.08 15.88
CA GLN A 130 -5.17 -13.78 15.40
C GLN A 130 -5.28 -12.77 16.55
N VAL A 131 -5.86 -13.18 17.69
CA VAL A 131 -5.97 -12.31 18.88
C VAL A 131 -4.59 -11.89 19.37
N LEU A 132 -3.64 -12.83 19.44
CA LEU A 132 -2.25 -12.52 19.80
C LEU A 132 -1.63 -11.52 18.83
N PHE A 133 -1.77 -11.74 17.52
CA PHE A 133 -1.22 -10.85 16.50
C PHE A 133 -1.79 -9.45 16.58
N TYR A 134 -3.11 -9.30 16.69
CA TYR A 134 -3.74 -7.98 16.85
C TYR A 134 -3.39 -7.32 18.18
N GLY A 135 -3.30 -8.10 19.26
CA GLY A 135 -2.88 -7.62 20.58
C GLY A 135 -1.45 -7.08 20.57
N LEU A 136 -0.50 -7.83 19.96
CA LEU A 136 0.88 -7.38 19.79
C LEU A 136 0.97 -6.14 18.89
N GLY A 137 0.17 -6.06 17.84
CA GLY A 137 0.09 -4.89 16.98
C GLY A 137 -0.42 -3.64 17.72
N TYR A 138 -1.46 -3.81 18.54
CA TYR A 138 -1.97 -2.72 19.38
C TYR A 138 -0.96 -2.28 20.43
N TRP A 139 -0.27 -3.22 21.08
CA TRP A 139 0.80 -2.90 22.04
C TRP A 139 1.96 -2.18 21.35
N GLY A 140 2.37 -2.61 20.17
CA GLY A 140 3.38 -1.90 19.36
C GLY A 140 2.96 -0.48 19.02
N TYR A 141 1.68 -0.25 18.68
CA TYR A 141 1.11 1.09 18.51
C TYR A 141 1.24 1.93 19.79
N TYR A 142 0.83 1.38 20.94
CA TYR A 142 0.91 2.08 22.24
C TYR A 142 2.35 2.47 22.59
N LEU A 143 3.33 1.56 22.40
CA LEU A 143 4.74 1.89 22.63
C LEU A 143 5.25 2.96 21.65
N SER A 144 4.83 2.90 20.40
CA SER A 144 5.17 3.90 19.40
C SER A 144 4.67 5.29 19.76
N THR A 145 3.47 5.42 20.35
CA THR A 145 2.96 6.71 20.82
C THR A 145 3.78 7.27 21.99
N LYS A 146 4.40 6.40 22.78
CA LYS A 146 5.32 6.77 23.87
C LYS A 146 6.78 6.94 23.47
N GLN A 147 7.07 6.90 22.15
CA GLN A 147 8.43 6.99 21.60
C GLN A 147 9.37 5.84 22.06
N ILE A 148 8.81 4.72 22.56
CA ILE A 148 9.58 3.55 22.97
C ILE A 148 9.82 2.66 21.76
N LYS A 149 11.08 2.46 21.38
CA LYS A 149 11.48 1.64 20.23
C LYS A 149 11.58 0.16 20.63
N ASN A 150 10.68 -0.69 20.16
CA ASN A 150 10.76 -2.14 20.28
C ASN A 150 10.65 -2.77 18.90
N LYS A 151 11.73 -3.37 18.40
CA LYS A 151 11.81 -3.92 17.06
C LYS A 151 10.82 -5.07 16.81
N LEU A 152 10.62 -5.96 17.80
CA LEU A 152 9.72 -7.11 17.67
C LEU A 152 8.25 -6.69 17.58
N LEU A 153 7.82 -5.78 18.44
CA LEU A 153 6.45 -5.27 18.46
C LEU A 153 6.18 -4.29 17.30
N PHE A 154 7.24 -3.70 16.75
CA PHE A 154 7.12 -2.82 15.60
C PHE A 154 6.65 -3.57 14.35
N ILE A 155 7.03 -4.86 14.17
CA ILE A 155 6.65 -5.63 12.99
C ILE A 155 5.12 -5.80 12.87
N PRO A 156 4.41 -6.42 13.85
CA PRO A 156 2.96 -6.57 13.77
C PRO A 156 2.23 -5.21 13.76
N TYR A 157 2.72 -4.23 14.53
CA TYR A 157 2.19 -2.87 14.49
C TYR A 157 2.27 -2.26 13.09
N TYR A 158 3.47 -2.27 12.47
CA TYR A 158 3.66 -1.64 11.17
C TYR A 158 2.89 -2.36 10.06
N PHE A 159 2.75 -3.68 10.16
CA PHE A 159 1.92 -4.45 9.24
C PHE A 159 0.45 -4.02 9.30
N LEU A 160 -0.13 -3.92 10.50
CA LEU A 160 -1.50 -3.43 10.68
C LEU A 160 -1.64 -1.97 10.25
N PHE A 161 -0.69 -1.13 10.62
CA PHE A 161 -0.61 0.27 10.21
C PHE A 161 -0.68 0.45 8.70
N MET A 162 0.09 -0.34 7.94
CA MET A 162 0.07 -0.31 6.48
C MET A 162 -1.31 -0.66 5.91
N ASN A 163 -1.97 -1.69 6.43
CA ASN A 163 -3.29 -2.12 5.96
C ASN A 163 -4.40 -1.12 6.34
N VAL A 164 -4.37 -0.57 7.56
CA VAL A 164 -5.29 0.49 7.99
C VAL A 164 -5.14 1.74 7.10
N ASN A 165 -3.92 2.10 6.71
CA ASN A 165 -3.69 3.25 5.84
C ASN A 165 -4.23 3.06 4.41
N VAL A 166 -4.36 1.82 3.93
CA VAL A 166 -5.08 1.56 2.69
C VAL A 166 -6.55 1.92 2.83
N LEU A 167 -7.20 1.52 3.93
CA LEU A 167 -8.61 1.88 4.19
C LEU A 167 -8.80 3.40 4.36
N LYS A 168 -7.85 4.07 5.01
CA LYS A 168 -7.83 5.55 5.09
C LYS A 168 -7.64 6.18 3.71
N GLY A 169 -6.81 5.58 2.85
CA GLY A 169 -6.60 6.00 1.47
C GLY A 169 -7.87 5.97 0.63
N ILE A 170 -8.73 4.96 0.81
CA ILE A 170 -10.04 4.90 0.15
C ILE A 170 -10.92 6.08 0.56
N ARG A 171 -10.98 6.36 1.88
CA ARG A 171 -11.75 7.51 2.39
C ARG A 171 -11.21 8.84 1.89
N TYR A 172 -9.88 8.95 1.86
CA TYR A 172 -9.20 10.12 1.32
C TYR A 172 -9.54 10.36 -0.15
N LEU A 173 -9.46 9.33 -0.99
CA LEU A 173 -9.77 9.41 -2.42
C LEU A 173 -11.23 9.84 -2.67
N LYS A 174 -12.17 9.34 -1.85
CA LYS A 174 -13.59 9.73 -1.93
C LYS A 174 -13.84 11.20 -1.56
N LYS A 175 -13.08 11.74 -0.58
CA LYS A 175 -13.25 13.13 -0.10
C LYS A 175 -12.61 14.14 -1.05
N LYS A 176 -11.48 13.81 -1.66
CA LYS A 176 -10.67 14.73 -2.47
C LYS A 176 -10.95 14.54 -3.96
N LYS A 177 -12.10 15.01 -4.44
CA LYS A 177 -12.39 15.05 -5.88
C LYS A 177 -11.66 16.26 -6.51
N GLY A 178 -10.75 16.00 -7.46
CA GLY A 178 -10.34 16.98 -8.46
C GLY A 178 -9.11 17.84 -8.20
N ASN A 179 -8.33 17.63 -7.14
CA ASN A 179 -7.08 18.37 -6.97
C ASN A 179 -5.92 17.48 -6.52
N GLY A 180 -4.87 17.35 -7.34
CA GLY A 180 -3.64 16.60 -7.04
C GLY A 180 -2.73 17.28 -6.02
N ALA A 181 -3.01 18.52 -5.61
CA ALA A 181 -2.21 19.26 -4.64
C ALA A 181 -2.24 18.52 -3.28
N TRP A 182 -1.06 18.21 -2.77
CA TRP A 182 -0.85 17.47 -1.52
C TRP A 182 0.08 18.24 -0.58
N GLU A 183 -0.26 18.26 0.69
CA GLU A 183 0.66 18.71 1.72
C GLU A 183 1.80 17.69 1.86
N LYS A 184 3.05 18.13 1.61
CA LYS A 184 4.22 17.26 1.72
C LYS A 184 4.42 16.85 3.16
N ALA A 185 4.62 15.54 3.43
CA ALA A 185 4.99 15.05 4.73
C ALA A 185 6.37 15.62 5.13
N LYS A 186 6.48 16.04 6.40
CA LYS A 186 7.75 16.54 6.94
C LYS A 186 8.76 15.39 7.02
N ARG A 187 9.98 15.67 6.61
CA ARG A 187 11.09 14.72 6.69
C ARG A 187 11.89 14.95 7.96
N ALA A 188 12.55 13.89 8.45
CA ALA A 188 13.50 14.02 9.54
C ALA A 188 14.65 14.94 9.09
N GLU A 189 14.97 15.92 9.90
CA GLU A 189 16.20 16.71 9.75
C GLU A 189 17.40 15.78 10.02
N LYS A 190 18.46 15.99 9.25
CA LYS A 190 19.70 15.20 9.39
C LYS A 190 20.47 15.64 10.63
#